data_66754003edf81777da5dba26b428c103
#
_entry.id   66754003edf81777da5dba26b428c103
#
_cell.length_a   1.000
_cell.length_b   1.000
_cell.length_c   1.000
_cell.angle_alpha   90.00
_cell.angle_beta   90.00
_cell.angle_gamma   90.00
#
_symmetry.space_group_name_H-M   'P 1'
#
loop_
_entity.id
_entity.type
_entity.pdbx_description
1 polymer ?
#
loop_
_entity_poly.entity_id
_entity_poly.type
_entity_poly.pdbx_seq_one_letter_code
_entity_poly.pdbx_strand_id
1 'polypeptide(L)'
;GIKAGRTYTARQLLDGVLLASGNDAANTLAHLLGGPDATVAKMDAKAAALGAVNTHASTPSGLDGPEGSGWSTARDLAVIFRAAMANPVFARITAEPSAMFPGDNGDHPIANQDELLQRYPGAIGGKTGFTDAARKTFVGAAARNGRRLVVAMMYGLVHEGGPTYWDQAASLLNWGFALNPQAAIGTL
;
A
#
# COMPACT_ATOMS: atom_id res chain seq x y z
N GLY A 1 5.50 6.10 -17.76
CA GLY A 1 4.77 7.04 -16.90
C GLY A 1 3.59 7.69 -17.61
N ILE A 2 2.85 8.50 -16.87
CA ILE A 2 1.69 9.27 -17.37
C ILE A 2 2.18 10.41 -18.27
N LYS A 3 1.46 10.66 -19.38
CA LYS A 3 1.80 11.71 -20.34
C LYS A 3 0.66 12.71 -20.54
N ALA A 4 1.02 13.97 -20.65
CA ALA A 4 0.07 15.03 -20.98
C ALA A 4 -0.59 14.77 -22.34
N GLY A 5 -1.88 15.07 -22.45
CA GLY A 5 -2.69 14.87 -23.66
C GLY A 5 -3.11 13.43 -23.95
N ARG A 6 -2.71 12.45 -23.13
CA ARG A 6 -3.13 11.06 -23.25
C ARG A 6 -4.28 10.74 -22.29
N THR A 7 -5.21 9.92 -22.72
CA THR A 7 -6.32 9.44 -21.88
C THR A 7 -5.97 8.11 -21.23
N TYR A 8 -6.24 8.00 -19.93
CA TYR A 8 -6.11 6.79 -19.14
C TYR A 8 -7.42 6.47 -18.45
N THR A 9 -7.76 5.19 -18.35
CA THR A 9 -8.89 4.76 -17.54
C THR A 9 -8.55 4.85 -16.05
N ALA A 10 -9.56 5.01 -15.20
CA ALA A 10 -9.36 4.96 -13.74
C ALA A 10 -8.70 3.63 -13.29
N ARG A 11 -9.05 2.51 -13.96
CA ARG A 11 -8.42 1.21 -13.70
C ARG A 11 -6.92 1.24 -13.98
N GLN A 12 -6.48 1.74 -15.13
CA GLN A 12 -5.06 1.87 -15.47
C GLN A 12 -4.30 2.73 -14.46
N LEU A 13 -4.89 3.86 -14.04
CA LEU A 13 -4.28 4.71 -13.02
C LEU A 13 -4.17 3.98 -11.67
N LEU A 14 -5.19 3.23 -11.26
CA LEU A 14 -5.14 2.41 -10.04
C LEU A 14 -4.08 1.29 -10.15
N ASP A 15 -3.97 0.62 -11.30
CA ASP A 15 -2.92 -0.36 -11.55
C ASP A 15 -1.53 0.28 -11.42
N GLY A 16 -1.34 1.46 -12.02
CA GLY A 16 -0.10 2.23 -11.90
C GLY A 16 0.26 2.56 -10.45
N VAL A 17 -0.71 3.01 -9.64
CA VAL A 17 -0.50 3.33 -8.22
C VAL A 17 -0.25 2.07 -7.39
N LEU A 18 -1.10 1.06 -7.51
CA LEU A 18 -1.11 -0.06 -6.58
C LEU A 18 -0.04 -1.10 -6.90
N LEU A 19 0.28 -1.34 -8.17
CA LEU A 19 1.29 -2.31 -8.58
C LEU A 19 2.69 -1.68 -8.66
N ALA A 20 2.82 -0.57 -9.41
CA ALA A 20 4.11 0.03 -9.73
C ALA A 20 4.47 1.24 -8.86
N SER A 21 3.62 1.63 -7.91
CA SER A 21 3.84 2.81 -7.04
C SER A 21 4.04 4.12 -7.82
N GLY A 22 3.27 4.30 -8.92
CA GLY A 22 3.37 5.43 -9.83
C GLY A 22 2.89 6.74 -9.18
N ASN A 23 3.82 7.64 -8.86
CA ASN A 23 3.52 8.94 -8.27
C ASN A 23 2.71 9.82 -9.24
N ASP A 24 3.03 9.77 -10.52
CA ASP A 24 2.32 10.45 -11.60
C ASP A 24 0.87 9.96 -11.74
N ALA A 25 0.64 8.65 -11.62
CA ALA A 25 -0.70 8.08 -11.61
C ALA A 25 -1.52 8.51 -10.38
N ALA A 26 -0.89 8.56 -9.20
CA ALA A 26 -1.52 9.06 -7.98
C ALA A 26 -1.91 10.54 -8.10
N ASN A 27 -1.01 11.38 -8.62
CA ASN A 27 -1.27 12.79 -8.84
C ASN A 27 -2.36 13.00 -9.91
N THR A 28 -2.40 12.15 -10.94
CA THR A 28 -3.46 12.21 -11.96
C THR A 28 -4.82 11.86 -11.36
N LEU A 29 -4.90 10.84 -10.51
CA LEU A 29 -6.13 10.53 -9.75
C LEU A 29 -6.52 11.66 -8.81
N ALA A 30 -5.57 12.36 -8.20
CA ALA A 30 -5.85 13.49 -7.33
C ALA A 30 -6.56 14.65 -8.07
N HIS A 31 -6.25 14.87 -9.34
CA HIS A 31 -6.98 15.86 -10.15
C HIS A 31 -8.47 15.52 -10.28
N LEU A 32 -8.83 14.24 -10.39
CA LEU A 32 -10.23 13.80 -10.41
C LEU A 32 -10.93 14.00 -9.06
N LEU A 33 -10.17 14.08 -7.98
CA LEU A 33 -10.69 14.28 -6.63
C LEU A 33 -10.72 15.75 -6.20
N GLY A 34 -10.43 16.68 -7.09
CA GLY A 34 -10.47 18.12 -6.83
C GLY A 34 -9.11 18.77 -6.62
N GLY A 35 -8.04 18.08 -7.00
CA GLY A 35 -6.66 18.54 -6.89
C GLY A 35 -5.91 17.97 -5.67
N PRO A 36 -4.60 18.23 -5.58
CA PRO A 36 -3.74 17.66 -4.54
C PRO A 36 -4.23 17.96 -3.12
N ASP A 37 -4.48 19.23 -2.79
CA ASP A 37 -4.87 19.64 -1.44
C ASP A 37 -6.22 19.06 -1.03
N ALA A 38 -7.21 19.09 -1.93
CA ALA A 38 -8.50 18.47 -1.69
C ALA A 38 -8.40 16.95 -1.52
N THR A 39 -7.45 16.31 -2.20
CA THR A 39 -7.20 14.88 -2.04
C THR A 39 -6.57 14.57 -0.70
N VAL A 40 -5.55 15.31 -0.28
CA VAL A 40 -4.93 15.18 1.05
C VAL A 40 -5.97 15.34 2.15
N ALA A 41 -6.79 16.40 2.08
CA ALA A 41 -7.87 16.60 3.05
C ALA A 41 -8.86 15.43 3.11
N LYS A 42 -9.20 14.82 1.96
CA LYS A 42 -10.04 13.61 1.90
C LYS A 42 -9.34 12.36 2.46
N MET A 43 -8.03 12.22 2.24
CA MET A 43 -7.23 11.12 2.81
C MET A 43 -7.22 11.21 4.34
N ASP A 44 -6.93 12.37 4.90
CA ASP A 44 -6.91 12.60 6.35
C ASP A 44 -8.29 12.42 6.98
N ALA A 45 -9.34 12.96 6.36
CA ALA A 45 -10.71 12.75 6.83
C ALA A 45 -11.10 11.27 6.79
N LYS A 46 -10.66 10.52 5.77
CA LYS A 46 -10.92 9.08 5.68
C LYS A 46 -10.15 8.30 6.73
N ALA A 47 -8.88 8.65 6.99
CA ALA A 47 -8.08 8.04 8.05
C ALA A 47 -8.74 8.25 9.42
N ALA A 48 -9.13 9.48 9.74
CA ALA A 48 -9.82 9.81 10.98
C ALA A 48 -11.15 9.04 11.12
N ALA A 49 -11.96 8.96 10.06
CA ALA A 49 -13.22 8.22 10.05
C ALA A 49 -13.05 6.71 10.27
N LEU A 50 -11.87 6.16 9.96
CA LEU A 50 -11.51 4.77 10.21
C LEU A 50 -10.89 4.55 11.60
N GLY A 51 -10.68 5.59 12.39
CA GLY A 51 -9.99 5.52 13.68
C GLY A 51 -8.46 5.50 13.57
N ALA A 52 -7.90 5.81 12.40
CA ALA A 52 -6.47 5.98 12.16
C ALA A 52 -6.05 7.44 12.46
N VAL A 53 -6.13 7.81 13.74
CA VAL A 53 -6.03 9.21 14.20
C VAL A 53 -4.59 9.75 14.27
N ASN A 54 -3.59 8.89 14.15
CA ASN A 54 -2.18 9.27 14.11
C ASN A 54 -1.63 9.22 12.69
N THR A 55 -2.45 9.57 11.70
CA THR A 55 -2.10 9.55 10.29
C THR A 55 -2.37 10.90 9.66
N HIS A 56 -1.41 11.36 8.88
CA HIS A 56 -1.50 12.55 8.04
C HIS A 56 -0.81 12.32 6.70
N ALA A 57 -1.48 12.65 5.62
CA ALA A 57 -0.93 12.62 4.28
C ALA A 57 -0.39 14.01 3.90
N SER A 58 0.87 14.10 3.45
CA SER A 58 1.43 15.37 2.95
C SER A 58 1.19 15.57 1.46
N THR A 59 1.08 14.46 0.71
CA THR A 59 0.83 14.49 -0.74
C THR A 59 -0.03 13.30 -1.16
N PRO A 60 -0.71 13.36 -2.30
CA PRO A 60 -1.47 12.22 -2.84
C PRO A 60 -0.62 11.00 -3.19
N SER A 61 0.66 11.21 -3.52
CA SER A 61 1.60 10.15 -3.91
C SER A 61 2.33 9.51 -2.73
N GLY A 62 2.31 10.13 -1.55
CA GLY A 62 3.08 9.70 -0.38
C GLY A 62 4.53 10.17 -0.38
N LEU A 63 4.94 10.97 -1.36
CA LEU A 63 6.23 11.67 -1.30
C LEU A 63 6.18 12.80 -0.27
N ASP A 64 7.35 13.20 0.20
CA ASP A 64 7.48 14.36 1.08
C ASP A 64 6.96 15.61 0.35
N GLY A 65 6.13 16.37 1.02
CA GLY A 65 5.55 17.61 0.50
C GLY A 65 6.40 18.84 0.83
N PRO A 66 6.04 20.00 0.30
CA PRO A 66 6.76 21.25 0.58
C PRO A 66 6.68 21.65 2.07
N GLU A 67 5.68 21.19 2.79
CA GLU A 67 5.48 21.46 4.23
C GLU A 67 6.03 20.33 5.11
N GLY A 68 6.70 19.33 4.54
CA GLY A 68 7.29 18.20 5.24
C GLY A 68 6.71 16.84 4.83
N SER A 69 7.11 15.82 5.57
CA SER A 69 6.68 14.44 5.34
C SER A 69 5.31 14.18 5.96
N GLY A 70 4.54 13.28 5.34
CA GLY A 70 3.40 12.66 6.00
C GLY A 70 3.87 11.74 7.13
N TRP A 71 2.97 11.38 8.03
CA TRP A 71 3.24 10.44 9.12
C TRP A 71 2.08 9.49 9.36
N SER A 72 2.40 8.34 9.93
CA SER A 72 1.41 7.35 10.35
C SER A 72 2.01 6.45 11.44
N THR A 73 1.23 5.49 11.90
CA THR A 73 1.69 4.38 12.74
C THR A 73 1.43 3.05 12.04
N ALA A 74 2.14 2.00 12.43
CA ALA A 74 1.88 0.66 11.89
C ALA A 74 0.43 0.20 12.18
N ARG A 75 -0.12 0.56 13.34
CA ARG A 75 -1.53 0.32 13.68
C ARG A 75 -2.47 1.01 12.70
N ASP A 76 -2.28 2.30 12.46
CA ASP A 76 -3.16 3.08 11.60
C ASP A 76 -3.09 2.61 10.15
N LEU A 77 -1.90 2.28 9.65
CA LEU A 77 -1.74 1.67 8.32
C LEU A 77 -2.47 0.33 8.23
N ALA A 78 -2.41 -0.51 9.27
CA ALA A 78 -3.15 -1.78 9.30
C ALA A 78 -4.67 -1.56 9.28
N VAL A 79 -5.19 -0.55 10.00
CA VAL A 79 -6.61 -0.16 10.00
C VAL A 79 -7.05 0.30 8.60
N ILE A 80 -6.28 1.21 7.99
CA ILE A 80 -6.56 1.75 6.65
C ILE A 80 -6.53 0.62 5.62
N PHE A 81 -5.50 -0.23 5.65
CA PHE A 81 -5.34 -1.32 4.70
C PHE A 81 -6.46 -2.37 4.85
N ARG A 82 -6.83 -2.74 6.08
CA ARG A 82 -7.97 -3.63 6.33
C ARG A 82 -9.25 -3.08 5.72
N ALA A 83 -9.51 -1.78 5.87
CA ALA A 83 -10.68 -1.13 5.28
C ALA A 83 -10.60 -1.11 3.74
N ALA A 84 -9.42 -0.85 3.17
CA ALA A 84 -9.20 -0.88 1.73
C ALA A 84 -9.43 -2.29 1.14
N MET A 85 -8.96 -3.34 1.82
CA MET A 85 -9.14 -4.74 1.41
C MET A 85 -10.62 -5.21 1.45
N ALA A 86 -11.51 -4.48 2.12
CA ALA A 86 -12.94 -4.72 2.05
C ALA A 86 -13.55 -4.25 0.70
N ASN A 87 -12.87 -3.39 -0.04
CA ASN A 87 -13.25 -3.01 -1.40
C ASN A 87 -12.76 -4.08 -2.39
N PRO A 88 -13.68 -4.75 -3.15
CA PRO A 88 -13.28 -5.85 -4.03
C PRO A 88 -12.40 -5.40 -5.21
N VAL A 89 -12.49 -4.15 -5.65
CA VAL A 89 -11.63 -3.62 -6.71
C VAL A 89 -10.20 -3.48 -6.20
N PHE A 90 -10.03 -2.87 -5.02
CA PHE A 90 -8.72 -2.73 -4.39
C PHE A 90 -8.08 -4.10 -4.11
N ALA A 91 -8.81 -4.99 -3.47
CA ALA A 91 -8.31 -6.33 -3.13
C ALA A 91 -7.89 -7.13 -4.37
N ARG A 92 -8.64 -7.03 -5.47
CA ARG A 92 -8.29 -7.69 -6.72
C ARG A 92 -7.00 -7.11 -7.33
N ILE A 93 -6.89 -5.78 -7.43
CA ILE A 93 -5.72 -5.16 -8.05
C ILE A 93 -4.46 -5.48 -7.25
N THR A 94 -4.48 -5.34 -5.93
CA THR A 94 -3.31 -5.60 -5.09
C THR A 94 -2.84 -7.05 -5.11
N ALA A 95 -3.71 -7.99 -5.49
CA ALA A 95 -3.39 -9.41 -5.66
C ALA A 95 -2.86 -9.77 -7.06
N GLU A 96 -2.97 -8.89 -8.05
CA GLU A 96 -2.50 -9.14 -9.41
C GLU A 96 -0.95 -9.09 -9.47
N PRO A 97 -0.29 -10.05 -10.11
CA PRO A 97 1.19 -10.03 -10.22
C PRO A 97 1.69 -8.96 -11.19
N SER A 98 0.88 -8.57 -12.15
CA SER A 98 1.19 -7.55 -13.17
C SER A 98 -0.08 -7.08 -13.87
N ALA A 99 0.01 -5.94 -14.57
CA ALA A 99 -1.02 -5.45 -15.47
C ALA A 99 -0.38 -4.85 -16.73
N MET A 100 -1.14 -4.77 -17.83
CA MET A 100 -0.72 -4.04 -19.02
C MET A 100 -0.98 -2.55 -18.85
N PHE A 101 0.01 -1.73 -19.12
CA PHE A 101 -0.06 -0.28 -18.97
C PHE A 101 0.29 0.43 -20.30
N PRO A 102 -0.46 1.47 -20.70
CA PRO A 102 -0.21 2.19 -21.94
C PRO A 102 1.16 2.86 -21.97
N GLY A 103 1.96 2.57 -22.98
CA GLY A 103 3.27 3.15 -23.22
C GLY A 103 3.37 3.81 -24.60
N ASP A 104 4.51 4.43 -24.90
CA ASP A 104 4.71 5.15 -26.17
C ASP A 104 4.75 4.23 -27.38
N ASN A 105 5.32 3.05 -27.21
CA ASN A 105 5.49 2.03 -28.25
C ASN A 105 4.49 0.88 -28.08
N GLY A 106 3.29 1.17 -27.55
CA GLY A 106 2.26 0.18 -27.23
C GLY A 106 2.22 -0.14 -25.73
N ASP A 107 1.27 -0.98 -25.35
CA ASP A 107 1.11 -1.40 -23.98
C ASP A 107 2.30 -2.26 -23.52
N HIS A 108 2.73 -2.08 -22.29
CA HIS A 108 3.83 -2.84 -21.66
C HIS A 108 3.41 -3.32 -20.27
N PRO A 109 3.96 -4.45 -19.80
CA PRO A 109 3.66 -4.94 -18.47
C PRO A 109 4.28 -4.05 -17.38
N ILE A 110 3.50 -3.76 -16.33
CA ILE A 110 3.98 -3.24 -15.05
C ILE A 110 3.85 -4.34 -14.01
N ALA A 111 4.90 -4.59 -13.24
CA ALA A 111 4.93 -5.64 -12.23
C ALA A 111 4.46 -5.10 -10.87
N ASN A 112 3.83 -5.98 -10.09
CA ASN A 112 3.54 -5.70 -8.70
C ASN A 112 4.82 -5.74 -7.87
N GLN A 113 5.07 -4.66 -7.11
CA GLN A 113 6.24 -4.55 -6.24
C GLN A 113 6.10 -5.34 -4.93
N ASP A 114 4.93 -5.93 -4.65
CA ASP A 114 4.71 -6.80 -3.50
C ASP A 114 5.27 -8.21 -3.78
N GLU A 115 6.55 -8.41 -3.48
CA GLU A 115 7.19 -9.72 -3.63
C GLU A 115 6.60 -10.78 -2.66
N LEU A 116 5.89 -10.36 -1.61
CA LEU A 116 5.29 -11.31 -0.68
C LEU A 116 4.25 -12.20 -1.36
N LEU A 117 3.58 -11.68 -2.41
CA LEU A 117 2.66 -12.46 -3.24
C LEU A 117 3.30 -13.71 -3.84
N GLN A 118 4.60 -13.65 -4.16
CA GLN A 118 5.34 -14.77 -4.76
C GLN A 118 6.07 -15.63 -3.71
N ARG A 119 6.43 -15.02 -2.57
CA ARG A 119 7.29 -15.65 -1.55
C ARG A 119 6.54 -16.26 -0.39
N TYR A 120 5.31 -15.82 -0.14
CA TYR A 120 4.57 -16.20 1.06
C TYR A 120 3.25 -16.90 0.72
N PRO A 121 3.12 -18.21 1.01
CA PRO A 121 1.87 -18.94 0.75
C PRO A 121 0.69 -18.32 1.51
N GLY A 122 -0.33 -17.95 0.74
CA GLY A 122 -1.52 -17.31 1.29
C GLY A 122 -1.49 -15.78 1.29
N ALA A 123 -0.44 -15.13 0.77
CA ALA A 123 -0.46 -13.68 0.53
C ALA A 123 -1.62 -13.30 -0.42
N ILE A 124 -2.35 -12.23 -0.10
CA ILE A 124 -3.54 -11.80 -0.83
C ILE A 124 -3.46 -10.34 -1.30
N GLY A 125 -2.32 -9.71 -1.16
CA GLY A 125 -2.01 -8.37 -1.64
C GLY A 125 -1.38 -7.47 -0.59
N GLY A 126 -0.73 -6.43 -1.06
CA GLY A 126 -0.03 -5.47 -0.23
C GLY A 126 0.34 -4.19 -0.99
N LYS A 127 0.99 -3.28 -0.27
CA LYS A 127 1.55 -2.06 -0.84
C LYS A 127 2.88 -1.72 -0.19
N THR A 128 3.88 -1.52 -1.01
CA THR A 128 5.20 -1.04 -0.64
C THR A 128 5.26 0.48 -0.61
N GLY A 129 6.19 1.04 0.16
CA GLY A 129 6.51 2.46 0.14
C GLY A 129 7.97 2.71 0.46
N PHE A 130 8.50 3.79 -0.08
CA PHE A 130 9.84 4.27 0.23
C PHE A 130 9.93 5.79 0.04
N THR A 131 10.46 6.48 1.04
CA THR A 131 11.04 7.82 0.93
C THR A 131 12.32 7.86 1.76
N ASP A 132 13.15 8.88 1.57
CA ASP A 132 14.36 9.01 2.38
C ASP A 132 14.06 9.21 3.86
N ALA A 133 12.97 9.88 4.20
CA ALA A 133 12.53 10.08 5.57
C ALA A 133 11.91 8.82 6.18
N ALA A 134 10.99 8.15 5.47
CA ALA A 134 10.24 7.00 5.98
C ALA A 134 10.98 5.67 5.85
N ARG A 135 12.04 5.62 5.02
CA ARG A 135 12.70 4.37 4.63
C ARG A 135 11.70 3.38 4.01
N LYS A 136 11.98 2.08 4.06
CA LYS A 136 11.06 1.07 3.54
C LYS A 136 9.85 0.89 4.45
N THR A 137 8.67 0.95 3.87
CA THR A 137 7.40 0.68 4.53
C THR A 137 6.63 -0.39 3.75
N PHE A 138 5.82 -1.16 4.44
CA PHE A 138 4.98 -2.17 3.84
C PHE A 138 3.70 -2.38 4.64
N VAL A 139 2.61 -2.56 3.94
CA VAL A 139 1.38 -3.11 4.50
C VAL A 139 0.88 -4.19 3.57
N GLY A 140 0.53 -5.35 4.12
CA GLY A 140 0.05 -6.46 3.32
C GLY A 140 -0.82 -7.41 4.13
N ALA A 141 -1.47 -8.34 3.44
CA ALA A 141 -2.34 -9.31 4.06
C ALA A 141 -2.10 -10.72 3.55
N ALA A 142 -2.38 -11.68 4.41
CA ALA A 142 -2.39 -13.09 4.07
C ALA A 142 -3.63 -13.79 4.63
N ALA A 143 -4.07 -14.84 3.95
CA ALA A 143 -5.19 -15.69 4.33
C ALA A 143 -4.73 -17.14 4.49
N ARG A 144 -5.08 -17.78 5.61
CA ARG A 144 -4.71 -19.16 5.90
C ARG A 144 -5.76 -19.79 6.82
N ASN A 145 -6.27 -20.96 6.45
CA ASN A 145 -7.24 -21.72 7.28
C ASN A 145 -8.43 -20.86 7.75
N GLY A 146 -9.02 -20.07 6.85
CA GLY A 146 -10.16 -19.20 7.15
C GLY A 146 -9.84 -17.92 7.93
N ARG A 147 -8.58 -17.73 8.38
CA ARG A 147 -8.14 -16.49 9.02
C ARG A 147 -7.49 -15.56 8.02
N ARG A 148 -7.67 -14.26 8.24
CA ARG A 148 -6.96 -13.20 7.50
C ARG A 148 -6.18 -12.35 8.48
N LEU A 149 -4.92 -12.09 8.19
CA LEU A 149 -4.05 -11.22 8.97
C LEU A 149 -3.53 -10.10 8.09
N VAL A 150 -3.35 -8.94 8.71
CA VAL A 150 -2.66 -7.79 8.12
C VAL A 150 -1.33 -7.63 8.84
N VAL A 151 -0.27 -7.42 8.10
CA VAL A 151 1.04 -6.98 8.60
C VAL A 151 1.27 -5.55 8.14
N ALA A 152 1.76 -4.70 9.05
CA ALA A 152 2.19 -3.34 8.73
C ALA A 152 3.58 -3.11 9.34
N MET A 153 4.50 -2.67 8.50
CA MET A 153 5.89 -2.39 8.87
C MET A 153 6.27 -0.98 8.43
N MET A 154 6.86 -0.24 9.34
CA MET A 154 7.37 1.11 9.10
C MET A 154 8.84 1.14 9.44
N TYR A 155 9.59 1.98 8.71
CA TYR A 155 11.02 2.14 8.90
C TYR A 155 11.75 0.79 8.84
N GLY A 156 11.50 0.05 7.77
CA GLY A 156 11.97 -1.33 7.60
C GLY A 156 13.47 -1.45 7.82
N LEU A 157 13.84 -2.28 8.79
CA LEU A 157 15.23 -2.52 9.14
C LEU A 157 15.89 -3.34 8.03
N VAL A 158 16.86 -2.72 7.37
CA VAL A 158 17.74 -3.38 6.41
C VAL A 158 19.16 -3.16 6.92
N HIS A 159 19.77 -4.21 7.46
CA HIS A 159 21.20 -4.20 7.76
C HIS A 159 21.88 -5.34 7.03
N GLU A 160 23.15 -5.15 6.71
CA GLU A 160 23.94 -6.12 5.97
C GLU A 160 23.96 -7.48 6.70
N GLY A 161 23.68 -8.56 5.98
CA GLY A 161 23.62 -9.92 6.53
C GLY A 161 22.39 -10.23 7.39
N GLY A 162 21.46 -9.30 7.58
CA GLY A 162 20.22 -9.52 8.33
C GLY A 162 19.08 -10.07 7.47
N PRO A 163 17.93 -10.43 8.12
CA PRO A 163 16.75 -10.87 7.40
C PRO A 163 16.28 -9.77 6.44
N THR A 164 15.87 -10.18 5.25
CA THR A 164 15.31 -9.25 4.29
C THR A 164 14.01 -8.65 4.82
N TYR A 165 13.63 -7.52 4.26
CA TYR A 165 12.35 -6.89 4.53
C TYR A 165 11.15 -7.84 4.36
N TRP A 166 11.21 -8.72 3.34
CA TRP A 166 10.17 -9.73 3.09
C TRP A 166 10.20 -10.88 4.10
N ASP A 167 11.38 -11.26 4.58
CA ASP A 167 11.52 -12.26 5.64
C ASP A 167 10.95 -11.76 6.97
N GLN A 168 11.10 -10.46 7.25
CA GLN A 168 10.50 -9.82 8.43
C GLN A 168 8.97 -9.85 8.34
N ALA A 169 8.38 -9.49 7.19
CA ALA A 169 6.94 -9.55 6.97
C ALA A 169 6.40 -10.98 7.09
N ALA A 170 7.09 -11.96 6.49
CA ALA A 170 6.75 -13.37 6.57
C ALA A 170 6.81 -13.89 8.01
N SER A 171 7.83 -13.50 8.77
CA SER A 171 7.99 -13.89 10.18
C SER A 171 6.87 -13.35 11.06
N LEU A 172 6.47 -12.09 10.88
CA LEU A 172 5.34 -11.49 11.58
C LEU A 172 4.02 -12.20 11.26
N LEU A 173 3.78 -12.53 9.99
CA LEU A 173 2.59 -13.27 9.58
C LEU A 173 2.61 -14.70 10.15
N ASN A 174 3.75 -15.41 10.12
CA ASN A 174 3.88 -16.74 10.70
C ASN A 174 3.60 -16.71 12.21
N TRP A 175 4.18 -15.73 12.92
CA TRP A 175 3.89 -15.54 14.33
C TRP A 175 2.39 -15.32 14.58
N GLY A 176 1.76 -14.42 13.82
CA GLY A 176 0.33 -14.14 13.94
C GLY A 176 -0.55 -15.36 13.66
N PHE A 177 -0.22 -16.18 12.64
CA PHE A 177 -0.96 -17.40 12.34
C PHE A 177 -0.75 -18.53 13.38
N ALA A 178 0.38 -18.53 14.07
CA ALA A 178 0.66 -19.48 15.16
C ALA A 178 -0.06 -19.15 16.46
N LEU A 179 -0.51 -17.91 16.65
CA LEU A 179 -1.28 -17.52 17.84
C LEU A 179 -2.65 -18.19 17.86
N ASN A 180 -3.13 -18.47 19.07
CA ASN A 180 -4.52 -18.86 19.27
C ASN A 180 -5.43 -17.78 18.66
N PRO A 181 -6.41 -18.14 17.80
CA PRO A 181 -7.32 -17.17 17.20
C PRO A 181 -8.08 -16.28 18.18
N GLN A 182 -8.21 -16.74 19.43
CA GLN A 182 -8.90 -16.00 20.50
C GLN A 182 -7.94 -15.22 21.41
N ALA A 183 -6.62 -15.30 21.17
CA ALA A 183 -5.66 -14.54 21.94
C ALA A 183 -5.80 -13.04 21.61
N ALA A 184 -6.16 -12.24 22.60
CA ALA A 184 -6.13 -10.79 22.46
C ALA A 184 -4.67 -10.32 22.62
N ILE A 185 -4.09 -9.78 21.54
CA ILE A 185 -2.74 -9.18 21.52
C ILE A 185 -2.78 -7.66 21.45
N GLY A 186 -3.97 -7.10 21.42
CA GLY A 186 -4.26 -5.68 21.33
C GLY A 186 -5.60 -5.42 20.67
N THR A 187 -6.05 -4.18 20.72
CA THR A 187 -7.23 -3.68 20.00
C THR A 187 -6.79 -2.74 18.86
N LEU A 188 -7.43 -2.88 17.71
CA LEU A 188 -7.31 -1.94 16.59
C LEU A 188 -8.30 -0.79 16.75
#